data_c156861b2ff78431c8583e77883d5e7f
#
_entry.id   c156861b2ff78431c8583e77883d5e7f
#
_cell.length_a   1.000
_cell.length_b   1.000
_cell.length_c   1.000
_cell.angle_alpha   90.00
_cell.angle_beta   90.00
_cell.angle_gamma   90.00
#
_symmetry.space_group_name_H-M   'P 1'
#
loop_
_entity.id
_entity.type
_entity.pdbx_description
1 polymer ?
#
loop_
_entity_poly.entity_id
_entity_poly.type
_entity_poly.pdbx_seq_one_letter_code
_entity_poly.pdbx_strand_id
1 'polypeptide(L)'
;MPFGWVAADEVYGQNGPLRDWLEERHVSCVLAVPKNFPVATAAGLVRADHLAALVSAAGWQQVSCGDGSKGPRYYGWALITTTSPDRHLLVRRSLMLDAMGKRELAFFTCHAPACTALAELMRVAGTWWAAGECFQAAKAETGLDHYQVRRYDAWYRHATLSMLALAFLQVCAAQRGHQRLWTTSRTRLRHATSSP
;
A
#
# COMPACT_ATOMS: atom_id res chain seq x y z
N MET A 1 -10.67 18.28 6.18
CA MET A 1 -9.80 18.19 4.99
C MET A 1 -10.49 17.29 3.98
N PRO A 2 -10.63 17.66 2.71
CA PRO A 2 -11.05 16.74 1.69
C PRO A 2 -9.93 15.71 1.50
N PHE A 3 -10.22 14.42 1.68
CA PHE A 3 -9.31 13.34 1.35
C PHE A 3 -9.58 12.91 -0.10
N GLY A 4 -8.54 12.70 -0.89
CA GLY A 4 -8.68 12.31 -2.30
C GLY A 4 -8.94 10.81 -2.47
N TRP A 5 -8.51 9.97 -1.51
CA TRP A 5 -8.56 8.52 -1.62
C TRP A 5 -8.82 7.85 -0.27
N VAL A 6 -9.51 6.70 -0.32
CA VAL A 6 -9.65 5.78 0.81
C VAL A 6 -8.93 4.48 0.46
N ALA A 7 -8.00 4.05 1.30
CA ALA A 7 -7.38 2.73 1.23
C ALA A 7 -7.71 1.96 2.52
N ALA A 8 -8.14 0.71 2.40
CA ALA A 8 -8.50 -0.10 3.55
C ALA A 8 -8.25 -1.60 3.31
N ASP A 9 -8.26 -2.36 4.40
CA ASP A 9 -8.04 -3.80 4.38
C ASP A 9 -9.26 -4.62 3.93
N GLU A 10 -9.10 -5.93 3.97
CA GLU A 10 -10.10 -6.89 3.51
C GLU A 10 -11.38 -6.85 4.34
N VAL A 11 -11.32 -6.49 5.63
CA VAL A 11 -12.50 -6.36 6.50
C VAL A 11 -13.42 -5.26 5.98
N TYR A 12 -12.85 -4.13 5.59
CA TYR A 12 -13.60 -3.01 5.01
C TYR A 12 -13.95 -3.26 3.54
N GLY A 13 -13.06 -3.91 2.77
CA GLY A 13 -13.32 -4.22 1.37
C GLY A 13 -14.48 -5.19 1.16
N GLN A 14 -14.75 -6.07 2.12
CA GLN A 14 -15.91 -6.97 2.09
C GLN A 14 -17.22 -6.28 2.52
N ASN A 15 -17.15 -5.11 3.15
CA ASN A 15 -18.32 -4.38 3.63
C ASN A 15 -19.05 -3.69 2.47
N GLY A 16 -20.16 -4.31 1.99
CA GLY A 16 -20.98 -3.78 0.90
C GLY A 16 -21.52 -2.37 1.19
N PRO A 17 -22.19 -2.15 2.33
CA PRO A 17 -22.69 -0.82 2.70
C PRO A 17 -21.61 0.28 2.69
N LEU A 18 -20.38 -0.02 3.12
CA LEU A 18 -19.29 0.96 3.05
C LEU A 18 -18.89 1.29 1.61
N ARG A 19 -18.80 0.28 0.75
CA ARG A 19 -18.49 0.51 -0.67
C ARG A 19 -19.56 1.36 -1.34
N ASP A 20 -20.83 1.01 -1.14
CA ASP A 20 -21.96 1.75 -1.70
C ASP A 20 -21.94 3.20 -1.19
N TRP A 21 -21.68 3.41 0.10
CA TRP A 21 -21.58 4.74 0.70
C TRP A 21 -20.44 5.59 0.10
N LEU A 22 -19.28 4.98 -0.18
CA LEU A 22 -18.15 5.67 -0.83
C LEU A 22 -18.48 6.03 -2.27
N GLU A 23 -19.09 5.12 -3.02
CA GLU A 23 -19.46 5.30 -4.41
C GLU A 23 -20.54 6.37 -4.59
N GLU A 24 -21.61 6.36 -3.76
CA GLU A 24 -22.64 7.40 -3.77
C GLU A 24 -22.08 8.81 -3.55
N ARG A 25 -20.97 8.92 -2.83
CA ARG A 25 -20.29 10.20 -2.57
C ARG A 25 -19.13 10.49 -3.50
N HIS A 26 -18.98 9.68 -4.55
CA HIS A 26 -17.89 9.80 -5.52
C HIS A 26 -16.50 9.83 -4.86
N VAL A 27 -16.34 9.11 -3.75
CA VAL A 27 -15.05 8.98 -3.06
C VAL A 27 -14.25 7.86 -3.71
N SER A 28 -13.11 8.22 -4.28
CA SER A 28 -12.20 7.23 -4.86
C SER A 28 -11.61 6.32 -3.78
N CYS A 29 -11.60 5.01 -4.03
CA CYS A 29 -11.09 4.05 -3.06
C CYS A 29 -10.36 2.87 -3.70
N VAL A 30 -9.44 2.29 -2.92
CA VAL A 30 -8.75 1.03 -3.19
C VAL A 30 -8.84 0.17 -1.93
N LEU A 31 -9.69 -0.84 -1.96
CA LEU A 31 -10.00 -1.67 -0.80
C LEU A 31 -9.55 -3.11 -1.07
N ALA A 32 -8.77 -3.69 -0.15
CA ALA A 32 -8.39 -5.09 -0.26
C ALA A 32 -9.61 -5.99 -0.16
N VAL A 33 -9.61 -7.08 -0.94
CA VAL A 33 -10.71 -8.06 -0.97
C VAL A 33 -10.14 -9.48 -1.02
N PRO A 34 -10.90 -10.49 -0.56
CA PRO A 34 -10.46 -11.88 -0.61
C PRO A 34 -10.42 -12.40 -2.05
N LYS A 35 -9.67 -13.47 -2.26
CA LYS A 35 -9.53 -14.13 -3.57
C LYS A 35 -10.84 -14.60 -4.21
N ASN A 36 -11.84 -14.92 -3.39
CA ASN A 36 -13.17 -15.36 -3.82
C ASN A 36 -14.17 -14.21 -4.03
N PHE A 37 -13.71 -12.95 -3.95
CA PHE A 37 -14.57 -11.78 -4.11
C PHE A 37 -15.28 -11.79 -5.47
N PRO A 38 -16.62 -11.60 -5.50
CA PRO A 38 -17.37 -11.58 -6.74
C PRO A 38 -17.18 -10.25 -7.48
N VAL A 39 -16.75 -10.35 -8.73
CA VAL A 39 -16.53 -9.21 -9.63
C VAL A 39 -17.54 -9.26 -10.76
N ALA A 40 -18.25 -8.17 -11.02
CA ALA A 40 -19.21 -8.08 -12.11
C ALA A 40 -18.50 -7.96 -13.46
N THR A 41 -18.73 -8.91 -14.35
CA THR A 41 -18.20 -8.94 -15.71
C THR A 41 -19.33 -9.09 -16.72
N ALA A 42 -19.05 -8.91 -18.00
CA ALA A 42 -20.03 -9.15 -19.07
C ALA A 42 -20.58 -10.59 -19.07
N ALA A 43 -19.82 -11.54 -18.54
CA ALA A 43 -20.23 -12.95 -18.38
C ALA A 43 -20.97 -13.25 -17.06
N GLY A 44 -21.27 -12.21 -16.25
CA GLY A 44 -21.85 -12.35 -14.92
C GLY A 44 -20.84 -12.16 -13.79
N LEU A 45 -21.18 -12.65 -12.59
CA LEU A 45 -20.29 -12.58 -11.43
C LEU A 45 -19.22 -13.66 -11.50
N VAL A 46 -17.96 -13.24 -11.53
CA VAL A 46 -16.78 -14.12 -11.58
C VAL A 46 -15.89 -13.83 -10.38
N ARG A 47 -15.30 -14.86 -9.79
CA ARG A 47 -14.37 -14.70 -8.66
C ARG A 47 -13.08 -14.00 -9.09
N ALA A 48 -12.53 -13.19 -8.19
CA ALA A 48 -11.31 -12.41 -8.44
C ALA A 48 -10.10 -13.30 -8.80
N ASP A 49 -9.93 -14.45 -8.13
CA ASP A 49 -8.84 -15.39 -8.43
C ASP A 49 -8.97 -16.04 -9.82
N HIS A 50 -10.19 -16.33 -10.27
CA HIS A 50 -10.42 -16.85 -11.62
C HIS A 50 -10.10 -15.79 -12.68
N LEU A 51 -10.49 -14.53 -12.45
CA LEU A 51 -10.15 -13.43 -13.35
C LEU A 51 -8.63 -13.21 -13.43
N ALA A 52 -7.93 -13.26 -12.30
CA ALA A 52 -6.48 -13.13 -12.27
C ALA A 52 -5.77 -14.24 -13.05
N ALA A 53 -6.31 -15.46 -13.04
CA ALA A 53 -5.77 -16.59 -13.81
C ALA A 53 -5.90 -16.40 -15.32
N LEU A 54 -6.83 -15.59 -15.79
CA LEU A 54 -7.04 -15.26 -17.21
C LEU A 54 -6.13 -14.14 -17.71
N VAL A 55 -5.43 -13.41 -16.82
CA VAL A 55 -4.53 -12.32 -17.21
C VAL A 55 -3.33 -12.90 -17.96
N SER A 56 -3.16 -12.52 -19.21
CA SER A 56 -2.02 -12.93 -20.03
C SER A 56 -0.70 -12.41 -19.45
N ALA A 57 0.42 -13.01 -19.84
CA ALA A 57 1.75 -12.56 -19.39
C ALA A 57 2.00 -11.08 -19.67
N ALA A 58 1.53 -10.56 -20.82
CA ALA A 58 1.65 -9.15 -21.21
C ALA A 58 0.73 -8.21 -20.41
N GLY A 59 -0.31 -8.73 -19.75
CA GLY A 59 -1.23 -7.95 -18.92
C GLY A 59 -0.66 -7.55 -17.55
N TRP A 60 0.54 -8.07 -17.20
CA TRP A 60 1.21 -7.76 -15.93
C TRP A 60 2.28 -6.70 -16.11
N GLN A 61 2.14 -5.59 -15.42
CA GLN A 61 3.15 -4.53 -15.36
C GLN A 61 3.99 -4.68 -14.09
N GLN A 62 5.30 -4.71 -14.23
CA GLN A 62 6.23 -4.81 -13.09
C GLN A 62 6.64 -3.41 -12.66
N VAL A 63 6.14 -2.96 -11.51
CA VAL A 63 6.35 -1.60 -11.00
C VAL A 63 6.61 -1.64 -9.50
N SER A 64 7.41 -0.68 -9.01
CA SER A 64 7.58 -0.44 -7.58
C SER A 64 6.38 0.34 -7.03
N CYS A 65 5.85 -0.09 -5.90
CA CYS A 65 4.80 0.63 -5.16
C CYS A 65 5.35 1.55 -4.06
N GLY A 66 6.63 1.88 -4.12
CA GLY A 66 7.34 2.72 -3.16
C GLY A 66 8.50 2.00 -2.47
N ASP A 67 9.25 2.75 -1.68
CA ASP A 67 10.36 2.21 -0.91
C ASP A 67 9.86 1.54 0.38
N GLY A 68 10.37 0.36 0.65
CA GLY A 68 10.20 -0.32 1.93
C GLY A 68 11.46 -0.20 2.79
N SER A 69 11.42 -0.75 3.99
CA SER A 69 12.58 -0.79 4.91
C SER A 69 13.83 -1.45 4.31
N LYS A 70 13.67 -2.28 3.26
CA LYS A 70 14.74 -3.01 2.55
C LYS A 70 14.95 -2.52 1.10
N GLY A 71 14.43 -1.35 0.73
CA GLY A 71 14.52 -0.79 -0.63
C GLY A 71 13.22 -0.89 -1.43
N PRO A 72 13.25 -0.57 -2.74
CA PRO A 72 12.07 -0.53 -3.59
C PRO A 72 11.35 -1.88 -3.64
N ARG A 73 10.02 -1.86 -3.49
CA ARG A 73 9.17 -3.05 -3.53
C ARG A 73 8.57 -3.24 -4.90
N TYR A 74 9.12 -4.18 -5.65
CA TYR A 74 8.63 -4.54 -6.97
C TYR A 74 7.60 -5.66 -6.91
N TYR A 75 6.48 -5.45 -7.60
CA TYR A 75 5.41 -6.43 -7.79
C TYR A 75 4.95 -6.43 -9.25
N GLY A 76 4.35 -7.51 -9.68
CA GLY A 76 3.55 -7.53 -10.90
C GLY A 76 2.15 -7.01 -10.60
N TRP A 77 1.63 -6.10 -11.41
CA TRP A 77 0.31 -5.51 -11.28
C TRP A 77 -0.51 -5.72 -12.53
N ALA A 78 -1.78 -6.02 -12.35
CA ALA A 78 -2.75 -6.11 -13.44
C ALA A 78 -4.02 -5.38 -13.05
N LEU A 79 -4.62 -4.66 -14.01
CA LEU A 79 -5.90 -4.00 -13.86
C LEU A 79 -6.92 -4.71 -14.74
N ILE A 80 -7.99 -5.16 -14.13
CA ILE A 80 -9.10 -5.83 -14.80
C ILE A 80 -10.31 -4.90 -14.73
N THR A 81 -10.80 -4.49 -15.89
CA THR A 81 -12.01 -3.67 -16.00
C THR A 81 -13.25 -4.52 -15.72
N THR A 82 -14.24 -3.92 -15.09
CA THR A 82 -15.53 -4.54 -14.81
C THR A 82 -16.59 -4.04 -15.79
N THR A 83 -17.84 -4.40 -15.59
CA THR A 83 -18.97 -3.85 -16.39
C THR A 83 -19.22 -2.37 -16.13
N SER A 84 -18.74 -1.84 -15.00
CA SER A 84 -18.82 -0.41 -14.67
C SER A 84 -17.51 0.28 -15.05
N PRO A 85 -17.54 1.43 -15.73
CA PRO A 85 -16.32 2.14 -16.14
C PRO A 85 -15.49 2.66 -14.95
N ASP A 86 -16.13 2.91 -13.82
CA ASP A 86 -15.48 3.46 -12.62
C ASP A 86 -15.08 2.38 -11.60
N ARG A 87 -15.40 1.11 -11.87
CA ARG A 87 -15.03 -0.02 -10.99
C ARG A 87 -14.00 -0.90 -11.67
N HIS A 88 -12.95 -1.24 -10.92
CA HIS A 88 -11.87 -2.09 -11.42
C HIS A 88 -11.48 -3.13 -10.38
N LEU A 89 -10.97 -4.26 -10.83
CA LEU A 89 -10.23 -5.19 -9.99
C LEU A 89 -8.73 -4.97 -10.24
N LEU A 90 -8.01 -4.52 -9.22
CA LEU A 90 -6.57 -4.41 -9.23
C LEU A 90 -5.99 -5.67 -8.59
N VAL A 91 -5.07 -6.33 -9.27
CA VAL A 91 -4.41 -7.55 -8.78
C VAL A 91 -2.92 -7.28 -8.65
N ARG A 92 -2.37 -7.60 -7.48
CA ARG A 92 -0.92 -7.60 -7.23
C ARG A 92 -0.41 -9.03 -7.20
N ARG A 93 0.75 -9.26 -7.79
CA ARG A 93 1.44 -10.56 -7.81
C ARG A 93 2.86 -10.42 -7.27
N SER A 94 3.27 -11.25 -6.31
CA SER A 94 4.66 -11.35 -5.90
C SER A 94 5.57 -11.74 -7.06
N LEU A 95 6.77 -11.18 -7.14
CA LEU A 95 7.79 -11.63 -8.09
C LEU A 95 8.50 -12.89 -7.60
N MET A 96 8.52 -13.12 -6.29
CA MET A 96 9.07 -14.31 -5.67
C MET A 96 8.05 -15.45 -5.67
N LEU A 97 8.54 -16.66 -5.80
CA LEU A 97 7.76 -17.88 -5.61
C LEU A 97 7.81 -18.27 -4.13
N ASP A 98 6.71 -18.78 -3.61
CA ASP A 98 6.68 -19.44 -2.31
C ASP A 98 7.35 -20.82 -2.34
N ALA A 99 7.42 -21.48 -1.20
CA ALA A 99 8.00 -22.82 -1.07
C ALA A 99 7.28 -23.89 -1.92
N MET A 100 6.07 -23.61 -2.38
CA MET A 100 5.26 -24.49 -3.24
C MET A 100 5.33 -24.10 -4.73
N GLY A 101 6.21 -23.16 -5.10
CA GLY A 101 6.36 -22.66 -6.46
C GLY A 101 5.21 -21.77 -6.94
N LYS A 102 4.41 -21.24 -6.03
CA LYS A 102 3.30 -20.33 -6.33
C LYS A 102 3.67 -18.87 -6.04
N ARG A 103 3.03 -17.95 -6.74
CA ARG A 103 3.16 -16.52 -6.47
C ARG A 103 2.01 -16.06 -5.57
N GLU A 104 2.34 -15.34 -4.53
CA GLU A 104 1.34 -14.69 -3.70
C GLU A 104 0.55 -13.67 -4.54
N LEU A 105 -0.77 -13.68 -4.43
CA LEU A 105 -1.67 -12.73 -5.05
C LEU A 105 -2.41 -11.94 -3.96
N ALA A 106 -2.59 -10.65 -4.21
CA ALA A 106 -3.50 -9.81 -3.44
C ALA A 106 -4.46 -9.11 -4.40
N PHE A 107 -5.68 -8.93 -3.95
CA PHE A 107 -6.79 -8.42 -4.75
C PHE A 107 -7.35 -7.15 -4.11
N PHE A 108 -7.70 -6.19 -4.95
CA PHE A 108 -8.27 -4.92 -4.50
C PHE A 108 -9.44 -4.56 -5.42
N THR A 109 -10.59 -4.24 -4.81
CA THR A 109 -11.65 -3.55 -5.54
C THR A 109 -11.36 -2.05 -5.54
N CYS A 110 -11.44 -1.43 -6.69
CA CYS A 110 -11.19 -0.01 -6.87
C CYS A 110 -12.45 0.67 -7.39
N HIS A 111 -12.79 1.81 -6.83
CA HIS A 111 -13.73 2.75 -7.40
C HIS A 111 -13.00 4.08 -7.64
N ALA A 112 -12.92 4.49 -8.90
CA ALA A 112 -12.20 5.69 -9.31
C ALA A 112 -12.66 6.10 -10.70
N PRO A 113 -12.52 7.39 -11.09
CA PRO A 113 -12.82 7.82 -12.46
C PRO A 113 -12.16 6.94 -13.52
N ALA A 114 -12.87 6.64 -14.61
CA ALA A 114 -12.41 5.72 -15.66
C ALA A 114 -11.05 6.09 -16.27
N CYS A 115 -10.67 7.37 -16.21
CA CYS A 115 -9.37 7.87 -16.69
C CYS A 115 -8.22 7.72 -15.67
N THR A 116 -8.47 7.11 -14.49
CA THR A 116 -7.42 6.97 -13.46
C THR A 116 -6.32 6.03 -13.93
N ALA A 117 -5.09 6.51 -13.92
CA ALA A 117 -3.94 5.72 -14.33
C ALA A 117 -3.69 4.55 -13.35
N LEU A 118 -3.26 3.39 -13.88
CA LEU A 118 -2.86 2.24 -13.07
C LEU A 118 -1.83 2.62 -12.00
N ALA A 119 -0.85 3.48 -12.34
CA ALA A 119 0.17 3.95 -11.41
C ALA A 119 -0.41 4.63 -10.16
N GLU A 120 -1.51 5.37 -10.31
CA GLU A 120 -2.17 6.01 -9.17
C GLU A 120 -2.87 5.00 -8.27
N LEU A 121 -3.59 4.03 -8.84
CA LEU A 121 -4.22 2.94 -8.09
C LEU A 121 -3.16 2.13 -7.32
N MET A 122 -2.02 1.84 -7.94
CA MET A 122 -0.91 1.14 -7.32
C MET A 122 -0.29 1.94 -6.18
N ARG A 123 -0.11 3.24 -6.36
CA ARG A 123 0.38 4.16 -5.32
C ARG A 123 -0.54 4.13 -4.10
N VAL A 124 -1.86 4.22 -4.32
CA VAL A 124 -2.86 4.16 -3.24
C VAL A 124 -2.84 2.80 -2.55
N ALA A 125 -2.82 1.70 -3.30
CA ALA A 125 -2.69 0.36 -2.73
C ALA A 125 -1.41 0.22 -1.88
N GLY A 126 -0.30 0.85 -2.30
CA GLY A 126 0.98 0.86 -1.58
C GLY A 126 0.93 1.60 -0.23
N THR A 127 0.07 2.61 -0.07
CA THR A 127 -0.03 3.37 1.20
C THR A 127 -0.51 2.52 2.36
N TRP A 128 -1.29 1.47 2.11
CA TRP A 128 -1.72 0.51 3.13
C TRP A 128 -0.53 -0.16 3.85
N TRP A 129 0.50 -0.58 3.10
CA TRP A 129 1.68 -1.18 3.72
C TRP A 129 2.51 -0.18 4.50
N ALA A 130 2.62 1.05 4.02
CA ALA A 130 3.31 2.10 4.76
C ALA A 130 2.65 2.34 6.13
N ALA A 131 1.31 2.32 6.20
CA ALA A 131 0.59 2.37 7.46
C ALA A 131 0.88 1.16 8.36
N GLY A 132 0.86 -0.06 7.78
CA GLY A 132 1.21 -1.29 8.51
C GLY A 132 2.64 -1.26 9.08
N GLU A 133 3.62 -0.83 8.30
CA GLU A 133 5.00 -0.66 8.77
C GLU A 133 5.14 0.42 9.85
N CYS A 134 4.39 1.52 9.71
CA CYS A 134 4.34 2.56 10.72
C CYS A 134 3.84 2.00 12.07
N PHE A 135 2.77 1.21 12.08
CA PHE A 135 2.30 0.54 13.29
C PHE A 135 3.27 -0.50 13.84
N GLN A 136 3.91 -1.28 12.97
CA GLN A 136 4.94 -2.23 13.37
C GLN A 136 6.13 -1.51 14.04
N ALA A 137 6.62 -0.43 13.43
CA ALA A 137 7.68 0.39 13.99
C ALA A 137 7.26 1.03 15.32
N ALA A 138 6.01 1.52 15.42
CA ALA A 138 5.49 2.08 16.66
C ALA A 138 5.45 1.05 17.80
N LYS A 139 5.11 -0.20 17.50
CA LYS A 139 5.16 -1.29 18.48
C LYS A 139 6.59 -1.60 18.90
N ALA A 140 7.50 -1.75 17.94
CA ALA A 140 8.88 -2.16 18.20
C ALA A 140 9.72 -1.06 18.89
N GLU A 141 9.56 0.20 18.46
CA GLU A 141 10.45 1.31 18.85
C GLU A 141 9.88 2.16 19.99
N THR A 142 8.55 2.26 20.08
CA THR A 142 7.89 3.18 21.04
C THR A 142 6.86 2.51 21.93
N GLY A 143 6.77 1.18 21.89
CA GLY A 143 5.93 0.40 22.79
C GLY A 143 4.44 0.67 22.65
N LEU A 144 3.94 0.92 21.44
CA LEU A 144 2.53 1.23 21.20
C LEU A 144 1.58 0.15 21.74
N ASP A 145 2.00 -1.12 21.77
CA ASP A 145 1.26 -2.27 22.26
C ASP A 145 1.56 -2.63 23.72
N HIS A 146 2.45 -1.91 24.41
CA HIS A 146 2.77 -2.14 25.82
C HIS A 146 1.75 -1.54 26.80
N TYR A 147 0.61 -1.07 26.28
CA TYR A 147 -0.43 -0.46 27.09
C TYR A 147 -1.18 -1.47 27.97
N GLN A 148 -1.19 -1.25 29.30
CA GLN A 148 -1.80 -2.17 30.25
C GLN A 148 -2.99 -1.56 31.04
N VAL A 149 -3.30 -0.28 30.83
CA VAL A 149 -4.32 0.44 31.60
C VAL A 149 -5.65 0.44 30.85
N ARG A 150 -6.78 0.30 31.57
CA ARG A 150 -8.12 0.14 30.98
C ARG A 150 -8.88 1.46 30.74
N ARG A 151 -8.36 2.60 31.18
CA ARG A 151 -9.03 3.89 31.03
C ARG A 151 -8.80 4.45 29.62
N TYR A 152 -9.88 4.88 28.97
CA TYR A 152 -9.84 5.44 27.62
C TYR A 152 -8.88 6.64 27.48
N ASP A 153 -8.95 7.61 28.43
CA ASP A 153 -8.09 8.79 28.43
C ASP A 153 -6.60 8.43 28.49
N ALA A 154 -6.26 7.44 29.32
CA ALA A 154 -4.89 7.00 29.49
C ALA A 154 -4.41 6.22 28.23
N TRP A 155 -5.30 5.41 27.61
CA TRP A 155 -5.02 4.76 26.33
C TRP A 155 -4.78 5.81 25.23
N TYR A 156 -5.63 6.81 25.14
CA TYR A 156 -5.49 7.88 24.14
C TYR A 156 -4.17 8.64 24.30
N ARG A 157 -3.79 8.98 25.53
CA ARG A 157 -2.48 9.63 25.82
C ARG A 157 -1.32 8.72 25.42
N HIS A 158 -1.36 7.45 25.80
CA HIS A 158 -0.30 6.48 25.47
C HIS A 158 -0.13 6.35 23.97
N ALA A 159 -1.20 6.11 23.23
CA ALA A 159 -1.17 5.97 21.77
C ALA A 159 -0.64 7.24 21.10
N THR A 160 -1.10 8.44 21.53
CA THR A 160 -0.65 9.72 21.01
C THR A 160 0.85 9.94 21.25
N LEU A 161 1.34 9.66 22.45
CA LEU A 161 2.76 9.83 22.79
C LEU A 161 3.64 8.82 22.06
N SER A 162 3.22 7.57 21.93
CA SER A 162 3.94 6.56 21.17
C SER A 162 4.06 6.94 19.68
N MET A 163 2.98 7.42 19.08
CA MET A 163 3.00 7.87 17.67
C MET A 163 3.83 9.16 17.49
N LEU A 164 3.80 10.09 18.44
CA LEU A 164 4.63 11.29 18.42
C LEU A 164 6.12 10.93 18.55
N ALA A 165 6.48 10.03 19.44
CA ALA A 165 7.84 9.52 19.59
C ALA A 165 8.34 8.85 18.31
N LEU A 166 7.50 8.03 17.66
CA LEU A 166 7.83 7.44 16.37
C LEU A 166 8.09 8.52 15.31
N ALA A 167 7.21 9.50 15.18
CA ALA A 167 7.37 10.60 14.23
C ALA A 167 8.70 11.34 14.44
N PHE A 168 9.07 11.62 15.70
CA PHE A 168 10.35 12.22 16.05
C PHE A 168 11.54 11.35 15.61
N LEU A 169 11.50 10.04 15.91
CA LEU A 169 12.55 9.09 15.52
C LEU A 169 12.72 9.02 14.00
N GLN A 170 11.62 9.04 13.24
CA GLN A 170 11.65 9.02 11.78
C GLN A 170 12.28 10.31 11.21
N VAL A 171 11.96 11.48 11.75
CA VAL A 171 12.58 12.75 11.35
C VAL A 171 14.08 12.72 11.63
N CYS A 172 14.50 12.27 12.80
CA CYS A 172 15.91 12.15 13.16
C CYS A 172 16.66 11.16 12.26
N ALA A 173 16.03 10.05 11.89
CA ALA A 173 16.61 9.06 10.97
C ALA A 173 16.77 9.63 9.55
N ALA A 174 15.77 10.33 9.04
CA ALA A 174 15.80 10.99 7.74
C ALA A 174 16.92 12.04 7.67
N GLN A 175 17.09 12.86 8.71
CA GLN A 175 18.15 13.86 8.79
C GLN A 175 19.55 13.21 8.79
N ARG A 176 19.74 12.12 9.53
CA ARG A 176 21.02 11.38 9.54
C ARG A 176 21.32 10.72 8.19
N GLY A 177 20.32 10.18 7.52
CA GLY A 177 20.45 9.64 6.15
C GLY A 177 20.87 10.71 5.16
N HIS A 178 20.28 11.90 5.24
CA HIS A 178 20.64 13.04 4.40
C HIS A 178 22.09 13.51 4.66
N GLN A 179 22.52 13.60 5.91
CA GLN A 179 23.91 13.96 6.25
C GLN A 179 24.93 12.96 5.71
N ARG A 180 24.65 11.66 5.74
CA ARG A 180 25.56 10.62 5.19
C ARG A 180 25.72 10.75 3.67
N LEU A 181 24.66 11.06 2.93
CA LEU A 181 24.73 11.28 1.48
C LEU A 181 25.61 12.48 1.12
N TRP A 182 25.49 13.59 1.86
CA TRP A 182 26.33 14.77 1.66
C TRP A 182 27.81 14.53 2.00
N THR A 183 28.13 13.78 3.04
CA THR A 183 29.50 13.44 3.41
C THR A 183 30.17 12.58 2.34
N THR A 184 29.46 11.57 1.83
CA THR A 184 29.97 10.69 0.77
C THR A 184 30.21 11.42 -0.56
N SER A 185 29.34 12.39 -0.89
CA SER A 185 29.52 13.21 -2.10
C SER A 185 30.73 14.14 -1.98
N ARG A 186 30.97 14.75 -0.82
CA ARG A 186 32.15 15.60 -0.58
C ARG A 186 33.47 14.83 -0.65
N THR A 187 33.49 13.59 -0.17
CA THR A 187 34.70 12.73 -0.22
C THR A 187 35.04 12.36 -1.66
N ARG A 188 34.04 12.06 -2.50
CA ARG A 188 34.28 11.76 -3.93
C ARG A 188 34.79 12.96 -4.71
N LEU A 189 34.31 14.16 -4.44
CA LEU A 189 34.77 15.38 -5.10
C LEU A 189 36.23 15.73 -4.74
N ARG A 190 36.67 15.45 -3.52
CA ARG A 190 38.06 15.71 -3.09
C ARG A 190 39.06 14.77 -3.75
N HIS A 191 38.67 13.53 -4.07
CA HIS A 191 39.54 12.58 -4.78
C HIS A 191 39.60 12.81 -6.30
N ALA A 192 38.63 13.52 -6.87
CA ALA A 192 38.65 13.87 -8.30
C ALA A 192 39.52 15.10 -8.64
N THR A 193 39.89 15.91 -7.64
CA THR A 193 40.73 17.14 -7.84
C THR A 193 42.18 16.97 -7.43
N SER A 194 42.62 15.77 -7.03
CA SER A 194 44.00 15.48 -6.62
C SER A 194 44.68 14.42 -7.49
N SER A 195 44.49 14.45 -8.80
CA SER A 195 45.38 13.76 -9.74
C SER A 195 46.19 14.81 -10.48
N PRO A 196 47.52 14.67 -10.47
CA PRO A 196 48.46 15.60 -11.12
C PRO A 196 48.39 15.51 -12.65
#